data_9f5900b9f0ab2f02b15611c242dbe476
#
_entry.id   9f5900b9f0ab2f02b15611c242dbe476
#
_cell.length_a   1.000
_cell.length_b   1.000
_cell.length_c   1.000
_cell.angle_alpha   90.00
_cell.angle_beta   90.00
_cell.angle_gamma   90.00
#
_symmetry.space_group_name_H-M   'P 1'
#
loop_
_entity.id
_entity.type
_entity.pdbx_description
1 polymer ?
#
loop_
_entity_poly.entity_id
_entity_poly.type
_entity_poly.pdbx_seq_one_letter_code
_entity_poly.pdbx_strand_id
1 'polypeptide(L)'
;KGNTELTPCYVQNLDLRYEFYPSRGELISVALFYKYFDAPIEWTYTLSGGNRLIYSYTNADHASNYGIEVDIKKDLSFIGLPNFSWSFNGALIKSRVNFSGTTLMENRPMQGQSPYLVNTGIFYKNEKLQRDAALLYNRIGKRIIGVGRSEGTTSGNEALRVPDSYEMPRDVLDLSVSKK
;
A
#
# COMPACT_ATOMS: atom_id res chain seq x y z
N LYS A 1 18.65 -18.44 -5.65
CA LYS A 1 18.14 -19.48 -6.58
C LYS A 1 16.63 -19.30 -6.69
N GLY A 2 16.09 -19.40 -7.92
CA GLY A 2 14.65 -19.45 -8.14
C GLY A 2 14.04 -20.73 -7.55
N ASN A 3 12.71 -20.70 -7.32
CA ASN A 3 11.94 -21.89 -6.95
C ASN A 3 11.23 -22.41 -8.20
N THR A 4 11.51 -23.66 -8.58
CA THR A 4 10.92 -24.32 -9.76
C THR A 4 9.54 -24.90 -9.49
N GLU A 5 9.09 -24.94 -8.23
CA GLU A 5 7.81 -25.50 -7.80
C GLU A 5 6.71 -24.44 -7.72
N LEU A 6 6.99 -23.18 -8.12
CA LEU A 6 6.00 -22.11 -8.10
C LEU A 6 4.87 -22.40 -9.10
N THR A 7 3.65 -22.21 -8.62
CA THR A 7 2.44 -22.26 -9.42
C THR A 7 1.95 -20.85 -9.75
N PRO A 8 1.18 -20.66 -10.85
CA PRO A 8 0.59 -19.37 -11.18
C PRO A 8 -0.38 -18.90 -10.07
N CYS A 9 -0.36 -17.60 -9.77
CA CYS A 9 -1.35 -16.97 -8.90
C CYS A 9 -2.55 -16.54 -9.73
N TYR A 10 -3.77 -16.88 -9.29
CA TYR A 10 -5.01 -16.40 -9.88
C TYR A 10 -5.62 -15.32 -9.01
N VAL A 11 -6.08 -14.22 -9.62
CA VAL A 11 -6.62 -13.07 -8.90
C VAL A 11 -8.04 -12.79 -9.35
N GLN A 12 -8.96 -12.71 -8.38
CA GLN A 12 -10.33 -12.27 -8.59
C GLN A 12 -10.48 -10.88 -7.98
N ASN A 13 -11.03 -9.93 -8.75
CA ASN A 13 -11.23 -8.55 -8.33
C ASN A 13 -12.71 -8.19 -8.39
N LEU A 14 -13.18 -7.49 -7.37
CA LEU A 14 -14.49 -6.85 -7.34
C LEU A 14 -14.29 -5.41 -6.88
N ASP A 15 -14.74 -4.46 -7.70
CA ASP A 15 -14.63 -3.03 -7.43
C ASP A 15 -16.02 -2.38 -7.59
N LEU A 16 -16.38 -1.53 -6.63
CA LEU A 16 -17.58 -0.69 -6.68
C LEU A 16 -17.15 0.76 -6.45
N ARG A 17 -17.43 1.64 -7.41
CA ARG A 17 -17.08 3.05 -7.33
C ARG A 17 -18.29 3.93 -7.56
N TYR A 18 -18.48 4.91 -6.69
CA TYR A 18 -19.43 6.00 -6.86
C TYR A 18 -18.68 7.31 -7.07
N GLU A 19 -19.10 8.08 -8.06
CA GLU A 19 -18.50 9.37 -8.40
C GLU A 19 -19.58 10.44 -8.45
N PHE A 20 -19.28 11.57 -7.86
CA PHE A 20 -20.11 12.77 -7.89
C PHE A 20 -19.28 13.96 -8.34
N TYR A 21 -19.82 14.71 -9.30
CA TYR A 21 -19.17 15.87 -9.91
C TYR A 21 -19.97 17.13 -9.57
N PRO A 22 -19.66 17.82 -8.44
CA PRO A 22 -20.41 19.00 -7.99
C PRO A 22 -20.38 20.14 -8.99
N SER A 23 -19.22 20.37 -9.64
CA SER A 23 -19.04 21.37 -10.68
C SER A 23 -17.91 20.98 -11.64
N ARG A 24 -17.68 21.80 -12.67
CA ARG A 24 -16.64 21.54 -13.67
C ARG A 24 -15.25 21.49 -13.02
N GLY A 25 -14.59 20.34 -13.14
CA GLY A 25 -13.25 20.12 -12.59
C GLY A 25 -13.23 19.67 -11.13
N GLU A 26 -14.39 19.52 -10.50
CA GLU A 26 -14.52 18.93 -9.16
C GLU A 26 -14.90 17.45 -9.21
N LEU A 27 -14.48 16.70 -8.22
CA LEU A 27 -14.78 15.27 -8.08
C LEU A 27 -14.86 14.93 -6.60
N ILE A 28 -15.84 14.14 -6.24
CA ILE A 28 -15.88 13.38 -4.98
C ILE A 28 -16.16 11.94 -5.38
N SER A 29 -15.26 11.04 -5.04
CA SER A 29 -15.47 9.62 -5.28
C SER A 29 -15.17 8.77 -4.07
N VAL A 30 -15.91 7.67 -3.95
CA VAL A 30 -15.71 6.63 -2.97
C VAL A 30 -15.68 5.30 -3.70
N ALA A 31 -14.65 4.51 -3.48
CA ALA A 31 -14.54 3.17 -4.04
C ALA A 31 -14.38 2.14 -2.92
N LEU A 32 -15.03 1.00 -3.09
CA LEU A 32 -14.84 -0.21 -2.29
C LEU A 32 -14.22 -1.26 -3.19
N PHE A 33 -13.23 -1.97 -2.71
CA PHE A 33 -12.62 -3.04 -3.46
C PHE A 33 -12.44 -4.29 -2.61
N TYR A 34 -12.48 -5.44 -3.28
CA TYR A 34 -12.14 -6.73 -2.74
C TYR A 34 -11.32 -7.52 -3.77
N LYS A 35 -10.17 -8.05 -3.34
CA LYS A 35 -9.29 -8.89 -4.17
C LYS A 35 -9.03 -10.19 -3.43
N TYR A 36 -9.25 -11.28 -4.14
CA TYR A 36 -8.90 -12.62 -3.68
C TYR A 36 -7.79 -13.17 -4.55
N PHE A 37 -6.78 -13.71 -3.93
CA PHE A 37 -5.61 -14.30 -4.55
C PHE A 37 -5.58 -15.78 -4.21
N ASP A 38 -5.57 -16.62 -5.23
CA ASP A 38 -5.35 -18.05 -5.12
C ASP A 38 -3.88 -18.32 -5.43
N ALA A 39 -3.19 -19.04 -4.56
CA ALA A 39 -1.77 -19.33 -4.61
C ALA A 39 -0.87 -18.08 -4.81
N PRO A 40 -0.99 -17.00 -4.02
CA PRO A 40 -0.15 -15.82 -4.18
C PRO A 40 1.32 -16.18 -3.95
N ILE A 41 2.20 -15.61 -4.79
CA ILE A 41 3.64 -15.80 -4.67
C ILE A 41 4.18 -14.80 -3.65
N GLU A 42 4.72 -15.33 -2.57
CA GLU A 42 5.28 -14.56 -1.47
C GLU A 42 6.81 -14.69 -1.43
N TRP A 43 7.45 -13.58 -1.12
CA TRP A 43 8.88 -13.53 -0.96
C TRP A 43 9.28 -13.93 0.46
N THR A 44 10.19 -14.89 0.57
CA THR A 44 10.63 -15.44 1.86
C THR A 44 12.15 -15.43 1.94
N TYR A 45 12.67 -15.39 3.15
CA TYR A 45 14.07 -15.67 3.40
C TYR A 45 14.23 -16.69 4.52
N THR A 46 15.25 -17.52 4.39
CA THR A 46 15.60 -18.58 5.31
C THR A 46 17.10 -18.51 5.64
N LEU A 47 17.47 -19.00 6.80
CA LEU A 47 18.87 -19.17 7.15
C LEU A 47 19.40 -20.47 6.54
N SER A 48 20.54 -20.38 5.88
CA SER A 48 21.35 -21.51 5.47
C SER A 48 22.49 -21.76 6.45
N GLY A 49 23.14 -22.91 6.38
CA GLY A 49 24.32 -23.19 7.20
C GLY A 49 25.33 -22.05 7.17
N GLY A 50 25.79 -21.60 8.36
CA GLY A 50 26.69 -20.46 8.52
C GLY A 50 26.04 -19.10 8.59
N ASN A 51 24.78 -19.00 9.05
CA ASN A 51 24.02 -17.75 9.23
C ASN A 51 23.84 -16.89 7.95
N ARG A 52 23.85 -17.53 6.77
CA ARG A 52 23.61 -16.81 5.50
C ARG A 52 22.12 -16.75 5.23
N LEU A 53 21.60 -15.54 4.97
CA LEU A 53 20.23 -15.35 4.48
C LEU A 53 20.12 -15.78 3.01
N ILE A 54 19.19 -16.67 2.72
CA ILE A 54 18.82 -17.08 1.36
C ILE A 54 17.42 -16.54 1.08
N TYR A 55 17.31 -15.78 0.00
CA TYR A 55 16.03 -15.30 -0.51
C TYR A 55 15.44 -16.35 -1.47
N SER A 56 14.15 -16.59 -1.34
CA SER A 56 13.38 -17.48 -2.19
C SER A 56 11.94 -17.01 -2.33
N TYR A 57 11.17 -17.67 -3.16
CA TYR A 57 9.75 -17.44 -3.36
C TYR A 57 8.98 -18.72 -3.06
N THR A 58 7.77 -18.58 -2.56
CA THR A 58 6.85 -19.69 -2.33
C THR A 58 5.41 -19.24 -2.58
N ASN A 59 4.53 -20.17 -2.94
CA ASN A 59 3.11 -19.87 -2.97
C ASN A 59 2.54 -19.99 -1.54
N ALA A 60 1.75 -19.01 -1.13
CA ALA A 60 0.83 -19.15 -0.02
C ALA A 60 -0.46 -19.84 -0.51
N ASP A 61 -1.32 -20.27 0.41
CA ASP A 61 -2.58 -20.91 -0.01
C ASP A 61 -3.52 -19.91 -0.65
N HIS A 62 -3.81 -18.84 0.06
CA HIS A 62 -4.62 -17.75 -0.45
C HIS A 62 -4.32 -16.44 0.28
N ALA A 63 -4.70 -15.33 -0.35
CA ALA A 63 -4.70 -14.04 0.30
C ALA A 63 -5.98 -13.27 -0.04
N SER A 64 -6.33 -12.34 0.83
CA SER A 64 -7.38 -11.37 0.59
C SER A 64 -6.89 -9.96 0.84
N ASN A 65 -7.41 -9.01 0.06
CA ASN A 65 -7.12 -7.60 0.18
C ASN A 65 -8.39 -6.82 -0.09
N TYR A 66 -8.82 -5.99 0.85
CA TYR A 66 -10.02 -5.18 0.70
C TYR A 66 -9.86 -3.84 1.40
N GLY A 67 -10.63 -2.88 0.92
CA GLY A 67 -10.52 -1.55 1.46
C GLY A 67 -11.50 -0.56 0.88
N ILE A 68 -11.31 0.67 1.32
CA ILE A 68 -12.03 1.85 0.84
C ILE A 68 -11.04 2.88 0.35
N GLU A 69 -11.35 3.50 -0.78
CA GLU A 69 -10.62 4.63 -1.35
C GLU A 69 -11.54 5.83 -1.46
N VAL A 70 -11.02 7.02 -1.17
CA VAL A 70 -11.73 8.28 -1.26
C VAL A 70 -10.86 9.24 -2.07
N ASP A 71 -11.44 9.82 -3.13
CA ASP A 71 -10.82 10.88 -3.91
C ASP A 71 -11.68 12.14 -3.84
N ILE A 72 -11.06 13.27 -3.53
CA ILE A 72 -11.72 14.58 -3.52
C ILE A 72 -10.86 15.55 -4.32
N LYS A 73 -11.51 16.28 -5.22
CA LYS A 73 -10.94 17.45 -5.88
C LYS A 73 -11.95 18.57 -5.80
N LYS A 74 -11.59 19.66 -5.15
CA LYS A 74 -12.49 20.76 -4.84
C LYS A 74 -11.84 22.11 -5.13
N ASP A 75 -12.57 22.99 -5.83
CA ASP A 75 -12.25 24.40 -5.94
C ASP A 75 -12.60 25.11 -4.63
N LEU A 76 -11.78 26.06 -4.18
CA LEU A 76 -11.96 26.75 -2.90
C LEU A 76 -12.61 28.14 -3.06
N SER A 77 -13.19 28.46 -4.20
CA SER A 77 -13.90 29.71 -4.43
C SER A 77 -15.08 29.91 -3.49
N PHE A 78 -15.71 28.82 -3.03
CA PHE A 78 -16.83 28.86 -2.08
C PHE A 78 -16.46 29.44 -0.70
N ILE A 79 -15.17 29.45 -0.34
CA ILE A 79 -14.64 30.09 0.87
C ILE A 79 -13.89 31.41 0.58
N GLY A 80 -14.05 31.97 -0.62
CA GLY A 80 -13.40 33.21 -1.02
C GLY A 80 -11.97 33.08 -1.55
N LEU A 81 -11.53 31.86 -1.93
CA LEU A 81 -10.20 31.57 -2.46
C LEU A 81 -10.27 31.08 -3.93
N PRO A 82 -10.65 31.93 -4.91
CA PRO A 82 -10.95 31.49 -6.27
C PRO A 82 -9.74 30.96 -7.07
N ASN A 83 -8.52 31.25 -6.60
CA ASN A 83 -7.29 30.77 -7.24
C ASN A 83 -6.73 29.51 -6.59
N PHE A 84 -7.43 28.96 -5.61
CA PHE A 84 -6.99 27.77 -4.89
C PHE A 84 -7.89 26.58 -5.17
N SER A 85 -7.25 25.42 -5.25
CA SER A 85 -7.94 24.14 -5.24
C SER A 85 -7.28 23.19 -4.26
N TRP A 86 -8.09 22.26 -3.75
CA TRP A 86 -7.65 21.21 -2.85
C TRP A 86 -7.88 19.86 -3.48
N SER A 87 -6.92 18.96 -3.31
CA SER A 87 -7.08 17.56 -3.64
C SER A 87 -6.77 16.68 -2.44
N PHE A 88 -7.48 15.59 -2.33
CA PHE A 88 -7.28 14.56 -1.33
C PHE A 88 -7.49 13.19 -1.99
N ASN A 89 -6.57 12.27 -1.74
CA ASN A 89 -6.72 10.85 -2.04
C ASN A 89 -6.33 10.08 -0.78
N GLY A 90 -7.22 9.25 -0.29
CA GLY A 90 -6.98 8.42 0.89
C GLY A 90 -7.45 7.00 0.67
N ALA A 91 -6.70 6.04 1.19
CA ALA A 91 -7.06 4.63 1.17
C ALA A 91 -6.87 4.01 2.56
N LEU A 92 -7.84 3.18 2.97
CA LEU A 92 -7.72 2.27 4.10
C LEU A 92 -7.83 0.84 3.58
N ILE A 93 -6.82 0.03 3.87
CA ILE A 93 -6.63 -1.27 3.25
C ILE A 93 -6.38 -2.31 4.34
N LYS A 94 -7.08 -3.43 4.27
CA LYS A 94 -6.82 -4.58 5.10
C LYS A 94 -6.49 -5.78 4.22
N SER A 95 -5.34 -6.38 4.45
CA SER A 95 -4.88 -7.56 3.74
C SER A 95 -4.56 -8.70 4.68
N ARG A 96 -4.66 -9.91 4.19
CA ARG A 96 -4.27 -11.12 4.93
C ARG A 96 -3.82 -12.19 3.96
N VAL A 97 -2.65 -12.75 4.23
CA VAL A 97 -2.12 -13.95 3.59
C VAL A 97 -2.29 -15.11 4.55
N ASN A 98 -2.78 -16.22 4.06
CA ASN A 98 -2.98 -17.44 4.83
C ASN A 98 -2.04 -18.54 4.32
N PHE A 99 -1.43 -19.22 5.27
CA PHE A 99 -0.59 -20.39 5.07
C PHE A 99 -1.18 -21.54 5.87
N SER A 100 -1.71 -22.56 5.20
CA SER A 100 -2.18 -23.79 5.83
C SER A 100 -1.15 -24.89 5.59
N GLY A 101 -0.99 -25.76 6.57
CA GLY A 101 -0.11 -26.92 6.48
C GLY A 101 1.37 -26.67 6.72
N THR A 102 1.80 -25.46 7.02
CA THR A 102 3.18 -25.18 7.44
C THR A 102 3.23 -24.48 8.78
N THR A 103 4.06 -24.98 9.69
CA THR A 103 4.36 -24.30 10.96
C THR A 103 5.43 -23.20 10.80
N LEU A 104 5.96 -23.05 9.59
CA LEU A 104 7.10 -22.19 9.30
C LEU A 104 6.71 -20.75 8.94
N MET A 105 5.42 -20.52 8.61
CA MET A 105 4.90 -19.22 8.22
C MET A 105 3.60 -18.92 8.95
N GLU A 106 3.48 -17.72 9.49
CA GLU A 106 2.30 -17.23 10.18
C GLU A 106 1.42 -16.40 9.24
N ASN A 107 0.10 -16.45 9.49
CA ASN A 107 -0.83 -15.57 8.80
C ASN A 107 -0.52 -14.11 9.11
N ARG A 108 -0.39 -13.28 8.09
CA ARG A 108 0.06 -11.89 8.19
C ARG A 108 -0.54 -11.00 7.12
N PRO A 109 -0.40 -9.67 7.22
CA PRO A 109 -0.68 -8.79 6.09
C PRO A 109 0.18 -9.12 4.86
N MET A 110 -0.31 -8.81 3.67
CA MET A 110 0.46 -8.98 2.43
C MET A 110 1.73 -8.14 2.46
N GLN A 111 2.80 -8.71 1.95
CA GLN A 111 4.06 -8.00 1.77
C GLN A 111 3.89 -6.81 0.82
N GLY A 112 4.50 -5.68 1.13
CA GLY A 112 4.41 -4.45 0.35
C GLY A 112 3.12 -3.66 0.55
N GLN A 113 2.08 -4.25 1.19
CA GLN A 113 0.80 -3.59 1.39
C GLN A 113 0.82 -2.72 2.65
N SER A 114 0.63 -1.41 2.48
CA SER A 114 0.39 -0.48 3.58
C SER A 114 -1.08 -0.52 4.01
N PRO A 115 -1.39 -0.43 5.33
CA PRO A 115 -2.77 -0.38 5.82
C PRO A 115 -3.49 0.93 5.50
N TYR A 116 -2.75 1.98 5.20
CA TYR A 116 -3.31 3.26 4.76
C TYR A 116 -2.34 4.04 3.88
N LEU A 117 -2.91 4.86 3.03
CA LEU A 117 -2.23 5.85 2.21
C LEU A 117 -3.02 7.15 2.29
N VAL A 118 -2.33 8.28 2.42
CA VAL A 118 -2.92 9.62 2.38
C VAL A 118 -2.07 10.49 1.47
N ASN A 119 -2.71 11.09 0.47
CA ASN A 119 -2.16 12.14 -0.35
C ASN A 119 -3.08 13.35 -0.26
N THR A 120 -2.54 14.52 0.01
CA THR A 120 -3.33 15.75 -0.05
C THR A 120 -2.49 16.89 -0.61
N GLY A 121 -3.13 17.82 -1.28
CA GLY A 121 -2.44 18.96 -1.87
C GLY A 121 -3.31 20.19 -1.96
N ILE A 122 -2.69 21.34 -1.77
CA ILE A 122 -3.27 22.65 -2.03
C ILE A 122 -2.53 23.25 -3.22
N PHE A 123 -3.30 23.68 -4.21
CA PHE A 123 -2.78 24.24 -5.45
C PHE A 123 -3.27 25.69 -5.55
N TYR A 124 -2.34 26.57 -5.86
CA TYR A 124 -2.62 27.94 -6.23
C TYR A 124 -2.30 28.15 -7.71
N LYS A 125 -3.23 28.73 -8.45
CA LYS A 125 -3.03 29.09 -9.85
C LYS A 125 -3.60 30.47 -10.14
N ASN A 126 -2.73 31.38 -10.60
CA ASN A 126 -3.14 32.70 -11.04
C ASN A 126 -2.68 32.98 -12.47
N GLU A 127 -3.59 32.85 -13.42
CA GLU A 127 -3.28 33.02 -14.85
C GLU A 127 -2.90 34.46 -15.21
N LYS A 128 -3.48 35.47 -14.53
CA LYS A 128 -3.16 36.88 -14.78
C LYS A 128 -1.72 37.23 -14.37
N LEU A 129 -1.27 36.69 -13.24
CA LEU A 129 0.07 36.90 -12.73
C LEU A 129 1.06 35.85 -13.22
N GLN A 130 0.60 34.88 -14.00
CA GLN A 130 1.39 33.73 -14.48
C GLN A 130 2.16 33.04 -13.36
N ARG A 131 1.51 32.82 -12.22
CA ARG A 131 2.09 32.21 -11.02
C ARG A 131 1.31 30.97 -10.64
N ASP A 132 2.06 29.90 -10.37
CA ASP A 132 1.53 28.65 -9.87
C ASP A 132 2.33 28.25 -8.63
N ALA A 133 1.63 27.68 -7.62
CA ALA A 133 2.28 27.06 -6.47
C ALA A 133 1.51 25.80 -6.07
N ALA A 134 2.21 24.83 -5.53
CA ALA A 134 1.60 23.61 -4.98
C ALA A 134 2.32 23.20 -3.70
N LEU A 135 1.52 22.87 -2.69
CA LEU A 135 1.98 22.24 -1.44
C LEU A 135 1.35 20.86 -1.38
N LEU A 136 2.18 19.83 -1.37
CA LEU A 136 1.76 18.43 -1.38
C LEU A 136 2.23 17.73 -0.12
N TYR A 137 1.35 16.90 0.45
CA TYR A 137 1.68 16.03 1.56
C TYR A 137 1.30 14.59 1.21
N ASN A 138 2.23 13.67 1.45
CA ASN A 138 2.05 12.25 1.29
C ASN A 138 2.41 11.54 2.59
N ARG A 139 1.55 10.61 3.01
CA ARG A 139 1.84 9.69 4.11
C ARG A 139 1.50 8.26 3.72
N ILE A 140 2.45 7.36 3.94
CA ILE A 140 2.28 5.91 3.78
C ILE A 140 2.46 5.23 5.13
N GLY A 141 1.61 4.25 5.43
CA GLY A 141 1.69 3.48 6.68
C GLY A 141 2.80 2.44 6.67
N LYS A 142 3.05 1.85 7.84
CA LYS A 142 4.00 0.76 8.02
C LYS A 142 3.63 -0.43 7.13
N ARG A 143 4.63 -1.03 6.46
CA ARG A 143 4.44 -2.23 5.63
C ARG A 143 5.58 -3.22 5.78
N ILE A 144 5.28 -4.51 5.53
CA ILE A 144 6.28 -5.57 5.50
C ILE A 144 7.04 -5.46 4.18
N ILE A 145 8.36 -5.36 4.23
CA ILE A 145 9.23 -5.35 3.04
C ILE A 145 10.01 -6.64 2.87
N GLY A 146 10.19 -7.40 3.95
CA GLY A 146 10.82 -8.71 3.93
C GLY A 146 10.14 -9.61 4.94
N VAL A 147 9.82 -10.82 4.53
CA VAL A 147 9.12 -11.80 5.36
C VAL A 147 10.11 -12.73 6.00
N GLY A 148 10.07 -12.77 7.31
CA GLY A 148 10.83 -13.70 8.11
C GLY A 148 10.25 -15.11 8.11
N ARG A 149 10.93 -16.01 8.77
CA ARG A 149 10.53 -17.39 8.98
C ARG A 149 10.50 -17.69 10.47
N SER A 150 9.36 -18.16 10.96
CA SER A 150 9.31 -18.82 12.27
C SER A 150 9.57 -20.31 12.06
N GLU A 151 10.76 -20.78 12.39
CA GLU A 151 10.96 -22.23 12.48
C GLU A 151 10.22 -22.76 13.70
N GLY A 152 9.54 -23.91 13.50
CA GLY A 152 8.60 -24.50 14.44
C GLY A 152 9.16 -24.60 15.86
N THR A 153 8.28 -24.37 16.78
CA THR A 153 8.44 -24.46 18.23
C THR A 153 8.74 -25.88 18.73
N THR A 154 9.82 -26.49 18.27
CA THR A 154 10.44 -27.59 18.98
C THR A 154 11.48 -26.96 19.90
N SER A 155 11.27 -27.10 21.21
CA SER A 155 12.10 -26.61 22.30
C SER A 155 13.60 -26.58 21.93
N GLY A 156 14.17 -25.39 21.80
CA GLY A 156 15.60 -25.17 21.65
C GLY A 156 16.07 -24.36 20.45
N ASN A 157 15.23 -24.02 19.46
CA ASN A 157 15.65 -23.35 18.23
C ASN A 157 15.12 -21.92 18.05
N GLU A 158 14.90 -21.17 19.12
CA GLU A 158 14.58 -19.73 19.03
C GLU A 158 15.66 -18.92 18.28
N ALA A 159 16.91 -19.42 18.26
CA ALA A 159 18.03 -18.79 17.55
C ALA A 159 17.89 -18.79 16.01
N LEU A 160 16.95 -19.54 15.44
CA LEU A 160 16.72 -19.63 13.98
C LEU A 160 15.51 -18.81 13.51
N ARG A 161 14.83 -18.12 14.41
CA ARG A 161 13.73 -17.22 14.06
C ARG A 161 14.27 -15.97 13.37
N VAL A 162 13.83 -15.75 12.14
CA VAL A 162 14.11 -14.51 11.40
C VAL A 162 12.86 -13.64 11.45
N PRO A 163 12.86 -12.46 12.09
CA PRO A 163 11.70 -11.60 12.16
C PRO A 163 11.40 -10.94 10.81
N ASP A 164 10.15 -10.52 10.62
CA ASP A 164 9.77 -9.68 9.48
C ASP A 164 10.53 -8.36 9.48
N SER A 165 10.92 -7.90 8.30
CA SER A 165 11.47 -6.57 8.09
C SER A 165 10.38 -5.60 7.68
N TYR A 166 10.39 -4.41 8.26
CA TYR A 166 9.36 -3.40 8.04
C TYR A 166 9.95 -2.11 7.48
N GLU A 167 9.25 -1.53 6.53
CA GLU A 167 9.38 -0.10 6.21
C GLU A 167 8.45 0.67 7.17
N MET A 168 9.04 1.62 7.91
CA MET A 168 8.30 2.45 8.86
C MET A 168 7.46 3.49 8.12
N PRO A 169 6.39 4.02 8.74
CA PRO A 169 5.63 5.09 8.15
C PRO A 169 6.50 6.27 7.72
N ARG A 170 6.20 6.82 6.55
CA ARG A 170 6.93 7.95 5.99
C ARG A 170 5.99 9.09 5.66
N ASP A 171 6.41 10.29 6.03
CA ASP A 171 5.80 11.56 5.69
C ASP A 171 6.68 12.29 4.68
N VAL A 172 6.06 12.84 3.62
CA VAL A 172 6.74 13.64 2.60
C VAL A 172 5.96 14.93 2.41
N LEU A 173 6.64 16.05 2.43
CA LEU A 173 6.10 17.37 2.16
C LEU A 173 6.88 18.00 1.02
N ASP A 174 6.18 18.33 -0.05
CA ASP A 174 6.76 18.95 -1.25
C ASP A 174 6.15 20.33 -1.49
N LEU A 175 6.99 21.29 -1.78
CA LEU A 175 6.61 22.65 -2.18
C LEU A 175 7.16 22.94 -3.59
N SER A 176 6.27 23.34 -4.49
CA SER A 176 6.64 23.80 -5.83
C SER A 176 6.10 25.20 -6.07
N VAL A 177 6.91 26.07 -6.62
CA VAL A 177 6.53 27.43 -7.03
C VAL A 177 7.09 27.71 -8.42
N SER A 178 6.23 28.20 -9.31
CA SER A 178 6.64 28.60 -10.65
C SER A 178 6.09 29.96 -11.03
N LYS A 179 6.83 30.66 -11.88
CA LYS A 179 6.43 31.92 -12.54
C LYS A 179 6.84 31.83 -14.00
N LYS A 180 5.91 32.07 -14.91
CA LYS A 180 6.14 32.18 -16.34
C LYS A 180 6.37 33.63 -16.76
#